data_859e8bf14c97d647f1d9abbebb64c687
#
_entry.id   859e8bf14c97d647f1d9abbebb64c687
#
_cell.length_a   1.000
_cell.length_b   1.000
_cell.length_c   1.000
_cell.angle_alpha   90.00
_cell.angle_beta   90.00
_cell.angle_gamma   90.00
#
_symmetry.space_group_name_H-M   'P 1'
#
loop_
_entity.id
_entity.type
_entity.pdbx_description
1 polymer ?
#
loop_
_entity_poly.entity_id
_entity_poly.type
_entity_poly.pdbx_seq_one_letter_code
_entity_poly.pdbx_strand_id
1 'polypeptide(L)'
;GCIIRSRFLDQISQSFASGSAANLLTQPAFVDLMKDCNGSLRAVVATCAVNELPAPCLSSALAYFDAYRQADGTTNLTQGQRDFFGAHGFKRTDGEGDFHHTWPSLVGK
;
A
#
# COMPACT_ATOMS: atom_id res chain seq x y z
N GLY A 1 17.25 21.07 -5.71
CA GLY A 1 16.46 21.91 -4.85
C GLY A 1 16.56 21.54 -3.38
N CYS A 2 16.55 22.54 -2.50
CA CYS A 2 16.55 22.30 -1.06
C CYS A 2 15.15 21.84 -0.61
N ILE A 3 15.05 20.81 0.21
CA ILE A 3 13.79 20.30 0.77
C ILE A 3 13.01 21.38 1.53
N ILE A 4 13.67 22.39 2.11
CA ILE A 4 13.07 23.50 2.85
C ILE A 4 12.29 24.46 1.92
N ARG A 5 12.57 24.48 0.61
CA ARG A 5 11.92 25.35 -0.38
C ARG A 5 11.34 24.55 -1.54
N SER A 6 10.84 23.37 -1.27
CA SER A 6 10.20 22.55 -2.30
C SER A 6 8.80 23.08 -2.60
N ARG A 7 8.50 23.33 -3.88
CA ARG A 7 7.12 23.64 -4.36
C ARG A 7 6.13 22.54 -3.95
N PHE A 8 6.62 21.32 -3.80
CA PHE A 8 5.85 20.18 -3.35
C PHE A 8 5.36 20.31 -1.91
N LEU A 9 6.15 20.93 -1.01
CA LEU A 9 5.74 21.20 0.37
C LEU A 9 4.58 22.20 0.45
N ASP A 10 4.56 23.20 -0.41
CA ASP A 10 3.47 24.16 -0.48
C ASP A 10 2.17 23.48 -0.91
N GLN A 11 2.22 22.59 -1.88
CA GLN A 11 1.07 21.79 -2.31
C GLN A 11 0.56 20.88 -1.21
N ILE A 12 1.46 20.23 -0.46
CA ILE A 12 1.12 19.41 0.69
C ILE A 12 0.43 20.26 1.77
N SER A 13 1.04 21.39 2.13
CA SER A 13 0.51 22.32 3.13
C SER A 13 -0.91 22.80 2.76
N GLN A 14 -1.11 23.21 1.52
CA GLN A 14 -2.42 23.64 1.02
C GLN A 14 -3.45 22.50 1.06
N SER A 15 -3.06 21.29 0.69
CA SER A 15 -3.93 20.11 0.72
C SER A 15 -4.42 19.79 2.13
N PHE A 16 -3.57 19.93 3.14
CA PHE A 16 -3.94 19.71 4.53
C PHE A 16 -4.68 20.89 5.16
N ALA A 17 -4.43 22.12 4.72
CA ALA A 17 -5.13 23.31 5.22
C ALA A 17 -6.65 23.29 4.92
N SER A 18 -7.07 22.57 3.87
CA SER A 18 -8.48 22.37 3.54
C SER A 18 -9.23 21.40 4.46
N GLY A 19 -8.55 20.78 5.42
CA GLY A 19 -9.16 20.05 6.54
C GLY A 19 -9.66 18.63 6.25
N SER A 20 -9.40 18.05 5.08
CA SER A 20 -10.04 16.79 4.69
C SER A 20 -9.11 15.60 4.43
N ALA A 21 -7.84 15.67 4.80
CA ALA A 21 -6.88 14.67 4.36
C ALA A 21 -6.63 13.54 5.38
N ALA A 22 -7.28 12.41 5.19
CA ALA A 22 -6.87 11.16 5.84
C ALA A 22 -5.54 10.64 5.27
N ASN A 23 -5.29 10.82 3.97
CA ASN A 23 -4.06 10.43 3.28
C ASN A 23 -3.77 11.39 2.12
N LEU A 24 -2.51 11.74 1.92
CA LEU A 24 -2.08 12.64 0.85
C LEU A 24 -2.47 12.12 -0.55
N LEU A 25 -2.37 10.80 -0.77
CA LEU A 25 -2.72 10.16 -2.05
C LEU A 25 -4.20 10.27 -2.42
N THR A 26 -5.07 10.65 -1.48
CA THR A 26 -6.50 10.88 -1.74
C THR A 26 -6.82 12.32 -2.09
N GLN A 27 -5.86 13.23 -1.99
CA GLN A 27 -6.04 14.63 -2.35
C GLN A 27 -6.07 14.82 -3.87
N PRO A 28 -6.99 15.63 -4.44
CA PRO A 28 -7.17 15.76 -5.88
C PRO A 28 -5.89 16.05 -6.66
N ALA A 29 -5.08 17.00 -6.20
CA ALA A 29 -3.82 17.36 -6.84
C ALA A 29 -2.81 16.19 -6.89
N PHE A 30 -2.80 15.34 -5.85
CA PHE A 30 -1.92 14.16 -5.79
C PHE A 30 -2.50 12.97 -6.57
N VAL A 31 -3.81 12.83 -6.62
CA VAL A 31 -4.47 11.83 -7.48
C VAL A 31 -4.11 12.09 -8.94
N ASP A 32 -4.17 13.34 -9.40
CA ASP A 32 -3.84 13.70 -10.78
C ASP A 32 -2.34 13.51 -11.05
N LEU A 33 -1.47 13.93 -10.14
CA LEU A 33 -0.03 13.66 -10.24
C LEU A 33 0.27 12.14 -10.34
N MET A 34 -0.41 11.32 -9.55
CA MET A 34 -0.23 9.87 -9.61
C MET A 34 -0.74 9.27 -10.91
N LYS A 35 -1.85 9.77 -11.48
CA LYS A 35 -2.31 9.35 -12.82
C LYS A 35 -1.25 9.61 -13.88
N ASP A 36 -0.63 10.80 -13.84
CA ASP A 36 0.37 11.19 -14.82
C ASP A 36 1.69 10.42 -14.68
N CYS A 37 2.14 10.20 -13.45
CA CYS A 37 3.48 9.64 -13.17
C CYS A 37 3.52 8.12 -12.99
N ASN A 38 2.41 7.49 -12.64
CA ASN A 38 2.39 6.07 -12.26
C ASN A 38 2.87 5.14 -13.38
N GLY A 39 2.52 5.43 -14.64
CA GLY A 39 2.98 4.65 -15.79
C GLY A 39 4.50 4.67 -15.94
N SER A 40 5.10 5.85 -15.81
CA SER A 40 6.56 6.04 -15.88
C SER A 40 7.27 5.38 -14.71
N LEU A 41 6.74 5.49 -13.49
CA LEU A 41 7.29 4.81 -12.31
C LEU A 41 7.30 3.29 -12.50
N ARG A 42 6.23 2.71 -13.03
CA ARG A 42 6.16 1.26 -13.33
C ARG A 42 7.18 0.84 -14.36
N ALA A 43 7.31 1.60 -15.44
CA ALA A 43 8.28 1.32 -16.50
C ALA A 43 9.72 1.32 -15.95
N VAL A 44 10.07 2.31 -15.14
CA VAL A 44 11.40 2.41 -14.51
C VAL A 44 11.64 1.23 -13.56
N VAL A 45 10.70 0.92 -12.66
CA VAL A 45 10.85 -0.20 -11.72
C VAL A 45 10.97 -1.54 -12.45
N ALA A 46 10.14 -1.77 -13.49
CA ALA A 46 10.23 -2.97 -14.29
C ALA A 46 11.58 -3.09 -15.02
N THR A 47 12.06 -1.99 -15.62
CA THR A 47 13.36 -1.96 -16.30
C THR A 47 14.49 -2.25 -15.32
N CYS A 48 14.46 -1.65 -14.12
CA CYS A 48 15.45 -1.93 -13.09
C CYS A 48 15.45 -3.41 -12.68
N ALA A 49 14.27 -3.99 -12.46
CA ALA A 49 14.15 -5.39 -12.06
C ALA A 49 14.68 -6.35 -13.13
N VAL A 50 14.34 -6.12 -14.40
CA VAL A 50 14.80 -6.97 -15.53
C VAL A 50 16.31 -6.88 -15.76
N ASN A 51 16.91 -5.72 -15.47
CA ASN A 51 18.35 -5.50 -15.68
C ASN A 51 19.18 -5.62 -14.38
N GLU A 52 18.62 -6.22 -13.33
CA GLU A 52 19.31 -6.44 -12.04
C GLU A 52 19.83 -5.13 -11.39
N LEU A 53 19.20 -4.00 -11.68
CA LEU A 53 19.55 -2.70 -11.12
C LEU A 53 18.79 -2.47 -9.80
N PRO A 54 19.48 -2.17 -8.70
CA PRO A 54 18.82 -1.94 -7.42
C PRO A 54 18.06 -0.61 -7.41
N ALA A 55 16.75 -0.67 -7.17
CA ALA A 55 15.88 0.52 -7.06
C ALA A 55 14.95 0.41 -5.85
N PRO A 56 15.47 0.22 -4.62
CA PRO A 56 14.66 -0.12 -3.45
C PRO A 56 13.62 0.95 -3.12
N CYS A 57 13.95 2.24 -3.19
CA CYS A 57 13.02 3.32 -2.87
C CYS A 57 11.86 3.39 -3.90
N LEU A 58 12.17 3.30 -5.20
CA LEU A 58 11.15 3.34 -6.26
C LEU A 58 10.24 2.11 -6.21
N SER A 59 10.83 0.93 -6.01
CA SER A 59 10.10 -0.33 -5.88
C SER A 59 9.17 -0.32 -4.65
N SER A 60 9.67 0.16 -3.51
CA SER A 60 8.89 0.29 -2.28
C SER A 60 7.74 1.30 -2.43
N ALA A 61 7.99 2.44 -3.08
CA ALA A 61 6.96 3.45 -3.34
C ALA A 61 5.84 2.91 -4.24
N LEU A 62 6.22 2.19 -5.31
CA LEU A 62 5.24 1.54 -6.19
C LEU A 62 4.43 0.48 -5.46
N ALA A 63 5.08 -0.38 -4.68
CA ALA A 63 4.43 -1.42 -3.90
C ALA A 63 3.45 -0.83 -2.87
N TYR A 64 3.85 0.24 -2.18
CA TYR A 64 2.97 0.96 -1.26
C TYR A 64 1.73 1.52 -1.97
N PHE A 65 1.92 2.22 -3.11
CA PHE A 65 0.83 2.78 -3.88
C PHE A 65 -0.14 1.70 -4.36
N ASP A 66 0.37 0.58 -4.85
CA ASP A 66 -0.45 -0.53 -5.32
C ASP A 66 -1.22 -1.20 -4.18
N ALA A 67 -0.58 -1.43 -3.04
CA ALA A 67 -1.24 -1.98 -1.85
C ALA A 67 -2.32 -1.04 -1.31
N TYR A 68 -2.04 0.26 -1.26
CA TYR A 68 -2.96 1.25 -0.71
C TYR A 68 -4.29 1.35 -1.47
N ARG A 69 -4.27 1.18 -2.79
CA ARG A 69 -5.47 1.29 -3.65
C ARG A 69 -6.26 -0.02 -3.81
N GLN A 70 -5.78 -1.11 -3.22
CA GLN A 70 -6.48 -2.41 -3.27
C GLN A 70 -7.27 -2.64 -1.98
N ALA A 71 -8.58 -2.86 -2.11
CA ALA A 71 -9.43 -3.24 -0.99
C ALA A 71 -9.11 -4.67 -0.51
N ASP A 72 -8.91 -5.58 -1.46
CA ASP A 72 -8.56 -6.99 -1.21
C ASP A 72 -7.18 -7.29 -1.78
N GLY A 73 -6.18 -7.34 -0.92
CA GLY A 73 -4.80 -7.51 -1.31
C GLY A 73 -4.15 -8.76 -0.70
N THR A 74 -2.84 -8.90 -0.93
CA THR A 74 -2.01 -9.98 -0.39
C THR A 74 -1.96 -10.00 1.15
N THR A 75 -2.34 -8.91 1.80
CA THR A 75 -2.50 -8.83 3.26
C THR A 75 -3.53 -9.80 3.82
N ASN A 76 -4.51 -10.22 3.01
CA ASN A 76 -5.49 -11.25 3.39
C ASN A 76 -4.80 -12.60 3.64
N LEU A 77 -3.81 -12.95 2.82
CA LEU A 77 -2.99 -14.15 3.04
C LEU A 77 -2.18 -14.04 4.35
N THR A 78 -1.58 -12.88 4.59
CA THR A 78 -0.83 -12.64 5.84
C THR A 78 -1.74 -12.76 7.06
N GLN A 79 -2.97 -12.25 6.99
CA GLN A 79 -3.94 -12.39 8.08
C GLN A 79 -4.37 -13.85 8.27
N GLY A 80 -4.56 -14.59 7.18
CA GLY A 80 -4.81 -16.04 7.22
C GLY A 80 -3.67 -16.83 7.89
N GLN A 81 -2.42 -16.49 7.57
CA GLN A 81 -1.25 -17.09 8.23
C GLN A 81 -1.23 -16.79 9.73
N ARG A 82 -1.51 -15.55 10.14
CA ARG A 82 -1.58 -15.17 11.56
C ARG A 82 -2.67 -15.93 12.31
N ASP A 83 -3.80 -16.13 11.66
CA ASP A 83 -4.89 -16.95 12.21
C ASP A 83 -4.48 -18.42 12.34
N PHE A 84 -3.78 -18.97 11.34
CA PHE A 84 -3.31 -20.34 11.33
C PHE A 84 -2.36 -20.66 12.50
N PHE A 85 -1.33 -19.84 12.73
CA PHE A 85 -0.32 -20.16 13.76
C PHE A 85 -0.63 -19.63 15.16
N GLY A 86 -1.53 -18.65 15.30
CA GLY A 86 -1.76 -17.97 16.56
C GLY A 86 -3.21 -17.64 16.89
N ALA A 87 -4.17 -18.12 16.10
CA ALA A 87 -5.60 -17.83 16.25
C ALA A 87 -5.89 -16.31 16.39
N HIS A 88 -5.16 -15.49 15.63
CA HIS A 88 -5.29 -14.02 15.71
C HIS A 88 -6.62 -13.49 15.13
N GLY A 89 -7.38 -14.35 14.48
CA GLY A 89 -8.66 -14.00 13.89
C GLY A 89 -8.55 -13.15 12.64
N PHE A 90 -9.68 -12.91 11.99
CA PHE A 90 -9.79 -12.08 10.80
C PHE A 90 -11.21 -11.51 10.70
N LYS A 91 -11.35 -10.43 9.91
CA LYS A 91 -12.65 -9.88 9.52
C LYS A 91 -13.07 -10.50 8.19
N ARG A 92 -14.37 -10.75 8.03
CA ARG A 92 -14.93 -11.20 6.75
C ARG A 92 -15.56 -10.01 6.01
N THR A 93 -15.63 -10.11 4.70
CA THR A 93 -16.31 -9.12 3.85
C THR A 93 -17.83 -9.37 3.76
N ASP A 94 -18.27 -10.58 4.12
CA ASP A 94 -19.64 -11.05 4.03
C ASP A 94 -20.32 -11.23 5.41
N GLY A 95 -19.69 -10.76 6.49
CA GLY A 95 -20.22 -10.87 7.84
C GLY A 95 -19.51 -9.96 8.83
N GLU A 96 -20.27 -9.50 9.83
CA GLU A 96 -19.72 -8.68 10.92
C GLU A 96 -19.15 -9.56 12.03
N GLY A 97 -18.17 -9.03 12.77
CA GLY A 97 -17.54 -9.70 13.90
C GLY A 97 -16.11 -10.15 13.63
N ASP A 98 -15.57 -10.86 14.60
CA ASP A 98 -14.24 -11.48 14.54
C ASP A 98 -14.39 -12.97 14.31
N PHE A 99 -13.67 -13.50 13.34
CA PHE A 99 -13.70 -14.89 12.93
C PHE A 99 -12.36 -15.56 13.18
N HIS A 100 -12.39 -16.84 13.46
CA HIS A 100 -11.24 -17.73 13.53
C HIS A 100 -11.60 -19.03 12.81
N HIS A 101 -10.69 -19.52 11.98
CA HIS A 101 -10.89 -20.79 11.29
C HIS A 101 -10.33 -21.95 12.12
N THR A 102 -11.08 -23.04 12.23
CA THR A 102 -10.59 -24.28 12.82
C THR A 102 -9.68 -24.97 11.81
N TRP A 103 -8.38 -24.68 11.87
CA TRP A 103 -7.40 -25.23 10.96
C TRP A 103 -7.14 -26.71 11.26
N PRO A 104 -7.04 -27.57 10.24
CA PRO A 104 -6.64 -28.96 10.46
C PRO A 104 -5.21 -29.01 11.02
N SER A 105 -4.98 -29.88 12.00
CA SER A 105 -3.64 -30.11 12.54
C SER A 105 -2.75 -30.71 11.43
N LEU A 106 -1.73 -29.94 11.00
CA LEU A 106 -0.72 -30.43 10.05
C LEU A 106 0.35 -31.29 10.72
N VAL A 107 0.36 -31.35 12.05
CA VAL A 107 1.27 -32.20 12.81
C VAL A 107 0.51 -33.47 13.15
N GLY A 108 0.84 -34.52 12.45
CA GLY A 108 0.41 -35.88 12.85
C GLY A 108 0.80 -36.11 14.31
N LYS A 109 -0.16 -36.56 15.11
CA LYS A 109 0.10 -37.07 16.46
C LYS A 109 0.98 -38.27 16.37
#